data_be57b959132a5e85bc7f39113a868f89
#
_entry.id   be57b959132a5e85bc7f39113a868f89
#
_cell.length_a   1.000
_cell.length_b   1.000
_cell.length_c   1.000
_cell.angle_alpha   90.00
_cell.angle_beta   90.00
_cell.angle_gamma   90.00
#
_symmetry.space_group_name_H-M   'P 1'
#
loop_
_entity.id
_entity.type
_entity.pdbx_description
1 polymer ?
#
loop_
_entity_poly.entity_id
_entity_poly.type
_entity_poly.pdbx_seq_one_letter_code
_entity_poly.pdbx_strand_id
1 'polypeptide(L)'
;METDMNEERTGVVTFKGMPLTLLGKPVSVGDAAPDFQVLANDLSPRTLADYKGKVLVLSVVPSLDTPVCDMQTRRFNTEAAGLSDKVRILTISCDLPFAQSRWCGAAGVEAVETLSDHRDLSFGLAYGMVLKELRLLGRAVFVICADGVIAHAEVVSEVSHAVDFDAALAAVKTCLSK
;
A
#
# COMPACT_ATOMS: atom_id res chain seq x y z
N MET A 1 13.06 -8.66 17.80
CA MET A 1 12.99 -7.20 17.73
C MET A 1 11.53 -6.81 17.87
N GLU A 2 11.16 -6.29 19.00
CA GLU A 2 9.86 -5.63 19.13
C GLU A 2 9.88 -4.43 18.19
N THR A 3 9.11 -4.49 17.14
CA THR A 3 8.78 -3.31 16.33
C THR A 3 8.13 -2.35 17.32
N ASP A 4 8.69 -1.16 17.46
CA ASP A 4 8.17 -0.17 18.41
C ASP A 4 6.79 0.28 17.87
N MET A 5 5.77 -0.52 18.21
CA MET A 5 4.37 -0.30 17.81
C MET A 5 3.79 0.96 18.42
N ASN A 6 4.56 1.65 19.26
CA ASN A 6 4.14 2.81 20.03
C ASN A 6 4.64 4.14 19.47
N GLU A 7 5.37 4.15 18.35
CA GLU A 7 5.77 5.44 17.76
C GLU A 7 4.54 6.15 17.17
N GLU A 8 4.10 7.20 17.85
CA GLU A 8 3.00 8.06 17.38
C GLU A 8 3.55 9.28 16.66
N ARG A 9 3.08 9.52 15.45
CA ARG A 9 3.45 10.70 14.65
C ARG A 9 2.22 11.56 14.41
N THR A 10 2.21 12.76 15.00
CA THR A 10 1.16 13.76 14.83
C THR A 10 1.57 14.82 13.82
N GLY A 11 0.59 15.55 13.26
CA GLY A 11 0.86 16.64 12.31
C GLY A 11 1.32 16.21 10.93
N VAL A 12 1.22 14.90 10.60
CA VAL A 12 1.64 14.34 9.31
C VAL A 12 0.47 14.25 8.35
N VAL A 13 -0.69 13.79 8.82
CA VAL A 13 -1.86 13.56 7.98
C VAL A 13 -3.13 14.16 8.57
N THR A 14 -4.04 14.54 7.67
CA THR A 14 -5.40 14.95 7.99
C THR A 14 -6.39 14.15 7.17
N PHE A 15 -7.63 14.07 7.65
CA PHE A 15 -8.76 13.56 6.89
C PHE A 15 -9.88 14.59 6.92
N LYS A 16 -10.19 15.16 5.75
CA LYS A 16 -11.12 16.29 5.60
C LYS A 16 -10.79 17.42 6.59
N GLY A 17 -9.51 17.74 6.68
CA GLY A 17 -8.98 18.77 7.56
C GLY A 17 -8.82 18.39 9.02
N MET A 18 -9.32 17.23 9.47
CA MET A 18 -9.15 16.76 10.83
C MET A 18 -7.80 16.08 11.01
N PRO A 19 -6.96 16.53 11.98
CA PRO A 19 -5.68 15.89 12.26
C PRO A 19 -5.86 14.45 12.74
N LEU A 20 -5.04 13.54 12.19
CA LEU A 20 -4.96 12.15 12.61
C LEU A 20 -3.54 11.80 13.01
N THR A 21 -3.40 10.72 13.77
CA THR A 21 -2.12 10.19 14.26
C THR A 21 -1.75 8.95 13.48
N LEU A 22 -0.52 8.92 12.92
CA LEU A 22 0.04 7.72 12.34
C LEU A 22 0.80 6.91 13.38
N LEU A 23 0.59 5.61 13.40
CA LEU A 23 1.34 4.65 14.22
C LEU A 23 2.39 3.94 13.37
N GLY A 24 3.53 3.66 13.99
CA GLY A 24 4.63 2.95 13.38
C GLY A 24 5.71 3.86 12.82
N LYS A 25 6.86 3.26 12.53
CA LYS A 25 8.03 3.97 12.05
C LYS A 25 7.91 4.29 10.55
N PRO A 26 8.20 5.54 10.12
CA PRO A 26 8.18 5.86 8.70
C PRO A 26 9.31 5.14 7.95
N VAL A 27 9.05 4.82 6.68
CA VAL A 27 10.07 4.29 5.76
C VAL A 27 10.46 5.37 4.76
N SER A 28 11.68 5.28 4.26
CA SER A 28 12.24 6.26 3.33
C SER A 28 12.87 5.59 2.12
N VAL A 29 13.01 6.34 1.03
CA VAL A 29 13.77 5.91 -0.14
C VAL A 29 15.19 5.53 0.27
N GLY A 30 15.67 4.39 -0.20
CA GLY A 30 16.97 3.82 0.15
C GLY A 30 16.93 2.81 1.29
N ASP A 31 15.84 2.74 2.05
CA ASP A 31 15.68 1.73 3.09
C ASP A 31 15.44 0.34 2.48
N ALA A 32 15.87 -0.70 3.17
CA ALA A 32 15.40 -2.05 2.90
C ALA A 32 13.90 -2.12 3.25
N ALA A 33 13.10 -2.64 2.33
CA ALA A 33 11.66 -2.76 2.54
C ALA A 33 11.37 -3.67 3.76
N PRO A 34 10.63 -3.18 4.77
CA PRO A 34 10.23 -4.00 5.90
C PRO A 34 9.34 -5.16 5.47
N ASP A 35 9.52 -6.32 6.12
CA ASP A 35 8.63 -7.46 5.93
C ASP A 35 7.27 -7.21 6.56
N PHE A 36 6.25 -7.91 6.06
CA PHE A 36 4.89 -7.85 6.56
C PHE A 36 4.19 -9.18 6.33
N GLN A 37 3.08 -9.40 7.03
CA GLN A 37 2.18 -10.52 6.77
C GLN A 37 0.74 -10.01 6.66
N VAL A 38 0.14 -10.19 5.49
CA VAL A 38 -1.23 -9.78 5.17
C VAL A 38 -2.00 -10.98 4.61
N LEU A 39 -3.29 -10.83 4.37
CA LEU A 39 -4.14 -11.90 3.86
C LEU A 39 -4.57 -11.63 2.41
N ALA A 40 -4.44 -12.64 1.56
CA ALA A 40 -5.02 -12.64 0.23
C ALA A 40 -6.55 -12.87 0.28
N ASN A 41 -7.23 -12.73 -0.86
CA ASN A 41 -8.68 -12.90 -0.93
C ASN A 41 -9.16 -14.30 -0.53
N ASP A 42 -8.32 -15.32 -0.65
CA ASP A 42 -8.60 -16.69 -0.22
C ASP A 42 -8.18 -16.99 1.23
N LEU A 43 -7.84 -15.94 1.99
CA LEU A 43 -7.36 -15.98 3.37
C LEU A 43 -5.94 -16.55 3.54
N SER A 44 -5.25 -16.88 2.47
CA SER A 44 -3.86 -17.33 2.56
C SER A 44 -2.94 -16.17 2.94
N PRO A 45 -1.92 -16.40 3.78
CA PRO A 45 -0.96 -15.36 4.12
C PRO A 45 -0.10 -14.98 2.93
N ARG A 46 0.24 -13.71 2.85
CA ARG A 46 1.23 -13.15 1.92
C ARG A 46 2.26 -12.36 2.69
N THR A 47 3.51 -12.55 2.34
CA THR A 47 4.65 -11.84 2.91
C THR A 47 5.46 -11.20 1.79
N LEU A 48 6.39 -10.33 2.13
CA LEU A 48 7.29 -9.72 1.14
C LEU A 48 8.08 -10.79 0.35
N ALA A 49 8.42 -11.91 0.99
CA ALA A 49 9.16 -13.00 0.35
C ALA A 49 8.41 -13.66 -0.82
N ASP A 50 7.07 -13.65 -0.81
CA ASP A 50 6.25 -14.21 -1.89
C ASP A 50 6.43 -13.45 -3.22
N TYR A 51 6.95 -12.23 -3.15
CA TYR A 51 7.16 -11.34 -4.31
C TYR A 51 8.63 -11.11 -4.62
N LYS A 52 9.52 -11.93 -4.08
CA LYS A 52 10.97 -11.79 -4.25
C LYS A 52 11.36 -11.75 -5.74
N GLY A 53 12.23 -10.82 -6.09
CA GLY A 53 12.71 -10.65 -7.46
C GLY A 53 11.76 -9.85 -8.37
N LYS A 54 10.65 -9.40 -7.85
CA LYS A 54 9.70 -8.53 -8.57
C LYS A 54 9.86 -7.07 -8.14
N VAL A 55 9.54 -6.16 -9.06
CA VAL A 55 9.31 -4.76 -8.72
C VAL A 55 7.90 -4.65 -8.15
N LEU A 56 7.76 -4.05 -6.98
CA LEU A 56 6.47 -3.95 -6.29
C LEU A 56 5.99 -2.51 -6.25
N VAL A 57 4.71 -2.30 -6.58
CA VAL A 57 3.98 -1.08 -6.27
C VAL A 57 3.01 -1.42 -5.14
N LEU A 58 3.26 -0.84 -3.97
CA LEU A 58 2.36 -0.98 -2.82
C LEU A 58 1.43 0.23 -2.79
N SER A 59 0.19 0.02 -3.20
CA SER A 59 -0.86 1.03 -3.20
C SER A 59 -1.66 0.91 -1.91
N VAL A 60 -1.49 1.86 -1.01
CA VAL A 60 -2.09 1.83 0.33
C VAL A 60 -3.30 2.73 0.38
N VAL A 61 -4.44 2.20 0.80
CA VAL A 61 -5.72 2.92 0.84
C VAL A 61 -6.46 2.67 2.15
N PRO A 62 -7.24 3.65 2.64
CA PRO A 62 -8.10 3.46 3.82
C PRO A 62 -9.19 2.41 3.61
N SER A 63 -9.90 2.43 2.50
CA SER A 63 -10.92 1.44 2.15
C SER A 63 -11.28 1.52 0.66
N LEU A 64 -11.45 0.37 0.02
CA LEU A 64 -11.92 0.26 -1.37
C LEU A 64 -13.34 0.83 -1.56
N ASP A 65 -14.12 0.92 -0.50
CA ASP A 65 -15.48 1.46 -0.53
C ASP A 65 -15.54 3.01 -0.58
N THR A 66 -14.39 3.70 -0.62
CA THR A 66 -14.35 5.17 -0.75
C THR A 66 -13.99 5.58 -2.18
N PRO A 67 -14.50 6.74 -2.68
CA PRO A 67 -14.34 7.13 -4.09
C PRO A 67 -12.87 7.29 -4.54
N VAL A 68 -12.02 7.90 -3.72
CA VAL A 68 -10.60 8.13 -4.06
C VAL A 68 -9.82 6.82 -4.05
N CYS A 69 -10.12 5.92 -3.12
CA CYS A 69 -9.49 4.59 -3.04
C CYS A 69 -9.89 3.70 -4.22
N ASP A 70 -11.17 3.73 -4.58
CA ASP A 70 -11.70 3.04 -5.76
C ASP A 70 -10.99 3.55 -7.03
N MET A 71 -10.92 4.84 -7.23
CA MET A 71 -10.23 5.47 -8.36
C MET A 71 -8.74 5.12 -8.40
N GLN A 72 -8.05 5.16 -7.26
CA GLN A 72 -6.64 4.81 -7.16
C GLN A 72 -6.39 3.37 -7.60
N THR A 73 -7.19 2.43 -7.09
CA THR A 73 -7.04 1.02 -7.41
C THR A 73 -7.35 0.73 -8.88
N ARG A 74 -8.41 1.33 -9.42
CA ARG A 74 -8.76 1.18 -10.85
C ARG A 74 -7.70 1.75 -11.76
N ARG A 75 -7.11 2.89 -11.41
CA ARG A 75 -6.04 3.49 -12.20
C ARG A 75 -4.80 2.61 -12.23
N PHE A 76 -4.35 2.09 -11.08
CA PHE A 76 -3.23 1.14 -11.06
C PHE A 76 -3.54 -0.14 -11.82
N ASN A 77 -4.78 -0.64 -11.77
CA ASN A 77 -5.18 -1.80 -12.57
C ASN A 77 -5.03 -1.54 -14.08
N THR A 78 -5.47 -0.37 -14.54
CA THR A 78 -5.32 0.03 -15.95
C THR A 78 -3.86 0.17 -16.34
N GLU A 79 -3.05 0.82 -15.51
CA GLU A 79 -1.61 1.00 -15.75
C GLU A 79 -0.85 -0.34 -15.72
N ALA A 80 -1.28 -1.28 -14.87
CA ALA A 80 -0.66 -2.61 -14.79
C ALA A 80 -0.74 -3.38 -16.09
N ALA A 81 -1.78 -3.16 -16.88
CA ALA A 81 -1.93 -3.80 -18.20
C ALA A 81 -0.80 -3.45 -19.17
N GLY A 82 -0.16 -2.29 -18.99
CA GLY A 82 0.97 -1.83 -19.81
C GLY A 82 2.34 -2.10 -19.20
N LEU A 83 2.40 -2.71 -18.01
CA LEU A 83 3.65 -2.98 -17.31
C LEU A 83 4.18 -4.38 -17.61
N SER A 84 5.48 -4.58 -17.34
CA SER A 84 6.15 -5.87 -17.46
C SER A 84 5.57 -6.90 -16.46
N ASP A 85 5.64 -8.19 -16.81
CA ASP A 85 5.37 -9.30 -15.89
C ASP A 85 6.34 -9.36 -14.68
N LYS A 86 7.41 -8.57 -14.73
CA LYS A 86 8.34 -8.36 -13.60
C LYS A 86 7.78 -7.42 -12.53
N VAL A 87 6.65 -6.77 -12.77
CA VAL A 87 6.00 -5.85 -11.84
C VAL A 87 4.78 -6.50 -11.21
N ARG A 88 4.58 -6.27 -9.92
CA ARG A 88 3.34 -6.61 -9.20
C ARG A 88 2.78 -5.37 -8.53
N ILE A 89 1.49 -5.16 -8.67
CA ILE A 89 0.78 -4.07 -7.99
C ILE A 89 -0.09 -4.68 -6.90
N LEU A 90 0.19 -4.28 -5.66
CA LEU A 90 -0.49 -4.77 -4.46
C LEU A 90 -1.26 -3.62 -3.84
N THR A 91 -2.59 -3.73 -3.77
CA THR A 91 -3.41 -2.77 -3.04
C THR A 91 -3.67 -3.30 -1.64
N ILE A 92 -3.29 -2.53 -0.62
CA ILE A 92 -3.35 -2.94 0.78
C ILE A 92 -4.32 -2.02 1.54
N SER A 93 -5.27 -2.62 2.23
CA SER A 93 -6.25 -1.94 3.09
C SER A 93 -6.62 -2.79 4.30
N CYS A 94 -7.38 -2.21 5.24
CA CYS A 94 -7.98 -2.97 6.35
C CYS A 94 -9.36 -3.55 5.99
N ASP A 95 -9.80 -3.45 4.75
CA ASP A 95 -11.01 -4.14 4.31
C ASP A 95 -10.86 -5.65 4.52
N LEU A 96 -11.94 -6.34 4.84
CA LEU A 96 -11.91 -7.79 4.97
C LEU A 96 -11.59 -8.44 3.62
N PRO A 97 -10.89 -9.59 3.60
CA PRO A 97 -10.58 -10.31 2.35
C PRO A 97 -11.83 -10.61 1.51
N PHE A 98 -12.94 -10.89 2.16
CA PHE A 98 -14.24 -11.15 1.50
C PHE A 98 -14.76 -9.89 0.80
N ALA A 99 -14.65 -8.73 1.44
CA ALA A 99 -15.06 -7.44 0.86
C ALA A 99 -14.16 -7.06 -0.31
N GLN A 100 -12.86 -7.28 -0.19
CA GLN A 100 -11.90 -7.03 -1.28
C GLN A 100 -12.19 -7.93 -2.49
N SER A 101 -12.46 -9.22 -2.25
CA SER A 101 -12.82 -10.16 -3.32
C SER A 101 -14.09 -9.73 -4.04
N ARG A 102 -15.12 -9.34 -3.29
CA ARG A 102 -16.37 -8.85 -3.86
C ARG A 102 -16.16 -7.57 -4.68
N TRP A 103 -15.38 -6.64 -4.17
CA TRP A 103 -15.07 -5.38 -4.85
C TRP A 103 -14.32 -5.64 -6.17
N CYS A 104 -13.30 -6.50 -6.17
CA CYS A 104 -12.55 -6.86 -7.38
C CYS A 104 -13.45 -7.47 -8.45
N GLY A 105 -14.33 -8.38 -8.08
CA GLY A 105 -15.29 -9.00 -8.99
C GLY A 105 -16.27 -7.99 -9.60
N ALA A 106 -16.83 -7.11 -8.79
CA ALA A 106 -17.78 -6.10 -9.23
C ALA A 106 -17.10 -5.01 -10.10
N ALA A 107 -15.86 -4.66 -9.79
CA ALA A 107 -15.10 -3.64 -10.51
C ALA A 107 -14.40 -4.14 -11.77
N GLY A 108 -14.29 -5.45 -11.97
CA GLY A 108 -13.53 -6.04 -13.07
C GLY A 108 -12.02 -5.82 -12.95
N VAL A 109 -11.50 -5.71 -11.73
CA VAL A 109 -10.08 -5.49 -11.45
C VAL A 109 -9.38 -6.83 -11.29
N GLU A 110 -8.46 -7.16 -12.20
CA GLU A 110 -7.75 -8.45 -12.24
C GLU A 110 -6.23 -8.33 -12.20
N ALA A 111 -5.67 -7.20 -12.66
CA ALA A 111 -4.23 -7.00 -12.75
C ALA A 111 -3.57 -6.54 -11.44
N VAL A 112 -4.37 -6.14 -10.46
CA VAL A 112 -3.94 -5.73 -9.12
C VAL A 112 -4.36 -6.81 -8.13
N GLU A 113 -3.45 -7.21 -7.25
CA GLU A 113 -3.78 -8.09 -6.13
C GLU A 113 -4.21 -7.23 -4.93
N THR A 114 -5.36 -7.52 -4.34
CA THR A 114 -5.82 -6.87 -3.11
C THR A 114 -5.47 -7.71 -1.90
N LEU A 115 -4.90 -7.06 -0.88
CA LEU A 115 -4.39 -7.69 0.34
C LEU A 115 -4.97 -7.00 1.57
N SER A 116 -5.33 -7.78 2.57
CA SER A 116 -5.97 -7.28 3.79
C SER A 116 -5.00 -7.29 4.97
N ASP A 117 -4.85 -6.13 5.61
CA ASP A 117 -4.07 -5.94 6.84
C ASP A 117 -4.96 -5.89 8.09
N HIS A 118 -6.23 -6.36 7.99
CA HIS A 118 -7.23 -6.20 9.04
C HIS A 118 -6.90 -6.92 10.34
N ARG A 119 -6.22 -8.09 10.26
CA ARG A 119 -6.04 -8.96 11.41
C ARG A 119 -4.99 -8.43 12.39
N ASP A 120 -3.79 -8.15 11.89
CA ASP A 120 -2.62 -7.88 12.74
C ASP A 120 -2.04 -6.47 12.54
N LEU A 121 -2.52 -5.70 11.55
CA LEU A 121 -1.93 -4.42 11.13
C LEU A 121 -0.42 -4.51 10.86
N SER A 122 0.03 -5.68 10.45
CA SER A 122 1.46 -6.00 10.25
C SER A 122 2.12 -5.05 9.24
N PHE A 123 1.47 -4.85 8.09
CA PHE A 123 1.96 -3.91 7.09
C PHE A 123 1.89 -2.46 7.60
N GLY A 124 0.74 -2.05 8.13
CA GLY A 124 0.52 -0.68 8.57
C GLY A 124 1.52 -0.24 9.62
N LEU A 125 1.84 -1.09 10.58
CA LEU A 125 2.82 -0.80 11.62
C LEU A 125 4.25 -0.79 11.08
N ALA A 126 4.61 -1.74 10.21
CA ALA A 126 5.94 -1.82 9.61
C ALA A 126 6.27 -0.63 8.70
N TYR A 127 5.27 -0.07 8.05
CA TYR A 127 5.42 1.06 7.10
C TYR A 127 4.94 2.40 7.68
N GLY A 128 4.53 2.44 8.95
CA GLY A 128 4.10 3.66 9.61
C GLY A 128 2.79 4.25 9.07
N MET A 129 1.85 3.40 8.67
CA MET A 129 0.64 3.81 7.94
C MET A 129 -0.67 3.62 8.70
N VAL A 130 -0.65 3.17 9.95
CA VAL A 130 -1.88 3.00 10.72
C VAL A 130 -2.42 4.33 11.21
N LEU A 131 -3.66 4.66 10.85
CA LEU A 131 -4.41 5.78 11.40
C LEU A 131 -5.00 5.34 12.75
N LYS A 132 -4.44 5.87 13.84
CA LYS A 132 -4.78 5.46 15.21
C LYS A 132 -6.27 5.58 15.51
N GLU A 133 -6.84 6.74 15.18
CA GLU A 133 -8.23 7.09 15.52
C GLU A 133 -9.26 6.27 14.74
N LEU A 134 -8.92 5.83 13.55
CA LEU A 134 -9.82 5.12 12.66
C LEU A 134 -9.53 3.61 12.57
N ARG A 135 -8.34 3.18 13.01
CA ARG A 135 -7.81 1.83 12.82
C ARG A 135 -7.87 1.39 11.35
N LEU A 136 -7.58 2.31 10.47
CA LEU A 136 -7.45 2.12 9.03
C LEU A 136 -6.03 2.44 8.60
N LEU A 137 -5.67 2.16 7.36
CA LEU A 137 -4.43 2.63 6.76
C LEU A 137 -4.63 4.03 6.19
N GLY A 138 -3.58 4.85 6.23
CA GLY A 138 -3.54 6.10 5.50
C GLY A 138 -3.44 5.86 3.99
N ARG A 139 -3.29 6.94 3.23
CA ARG A 139 -3.08 6.85 1.78
C ARG A 139 -1.61 7.05 1.44
N ALA A 140 -1.06 6.08 0.69
CA ALA A 140 0.35 6.10 0.30
C ALA A 140 0.58 5.28 -0.95
N VAL A 141 1.75 5.48 -1.56
CA VAL A 141 2.30 4.56 -2.54
C VAL A 141 3.80 4.38 -2.27
N PHE A 142 4.24 3.13 -2.27
CA PHE A 142 5.65 2.76 -2.17
C PHE A 142 6.03 1.94 -3.39
N VAL A 143 7.23 2.16 -3.92
CA VAL A 143 7.79 1.33 -4.98
C VAL A 143 9.05 0.67 -4.46
N ILE A 144 9.14 -0.65 -4.61
CA ILE A 144 10.26 -1.47 -4.16
C ILE A 144 10.88 -2.12 -5.39
N CYS A 145 12.18 -1.90 -5.58
CA CYS A 145 12.92 -2.57 -6.66
C CYS A 145 13.12 -4.06 -6.36
N ALA A 146 13.49 -4.84 -7.38
CA ALA A 146 13.68 -6.28 -7.27
C ALA A 146 14.75 -6.69 -6.23
N ASP A 147 15.68 -5.78 -5.90
CA ASP A 147 16.69 -5.96 -4.85
C ASP A 147 16.15 -5.76 -3.43
N GLY A 148 14.88 -5.40 -3.28
CA GLY A 148 14.23 -5.17 -1.98
C GLY A 148 14.42 -3.77 -1.40
N VAL A 149 14.96 -2.83 -2.16
CA VAL A 149 15.19 -1.44 -1.73
C VAL A 149 14.04 -0.55 -2.16
N ILE A 150 13.57 0.32 -1.25
CA ILE A 150 12.51 1.29 -1.54
C ILE A 150 13.07 2.37 -2.48
N ALA A 151 12.45 2.51 -3.65
CA ALA A 151 12.80 3.50 -4.68
C ALA A 151 11.89 4.72 -4.68
N HIS A 152 10.68 4.60 -4.12
CA HIS A 152 9.70 5.69 -4.02
C HIS A 152 8.86 5.50 -2.75
N ALA A 153 8.60 6.60 -2.06
CA ALA A 153 7.77 6.61 -0.86
C ALA A 153 6.99 7.93 -0.82
N GLU A 154 5.68 7.84 -0.95
CA GLU A 154 4.79 8.98 -0.84
C GLU A 154 3.69 8.67 0.17
N VAL A 155 3.59 9.49 1.21
CA VAL A 155 2.47 9.51 2.15
C VAL A 155 1.65 10.76 1.88
N VAL A 156 0.37 10.60 1.52
CA VAL A 156 -0.50 11.72 1.19
C VAL A 156 -0.94 12.42 2.48
N SER A 157 -0.64 13.71 2.59
CA SER A 157 -0.91 14.49 3.81
C SER A 157 -2.40 14.70 4.08
N GLU A 158 -3.23 14.82 3.05
CA GLU A 158 -4.70 14.81 3.18
C GLU A 158 -5.23 13.51 2.58
N VAL A 159 -5.75 12.63 3.43
CA VAL A 159 -6.14 11.25 3.07
C VAL A 159 -7.17 11.20 1.95
N SER A 160 -7.97 12.24 1.78
CA SER A 160 -8.95 12.35 0.69
C SER A 160 -8.36 12.78 -0.66
N HIS A 161 -7.07 13.13 -0.73
CA HIS A 161 -6.39 13.48 -1.98
C HIS A 161 -5.75 12.25 -2.65
N ALA A 162 -5.52 12.34 -3.96
CA ALA A 162 -4.89 11.26 -4.73
C ALA A 162 -3.37 11.23 -4.55
N VAL A 163 -2.77 10.07 -4.83
CA VAL A 163 -1.31 9.92 -4.94
C VAL A 163 -0.80 10.48 -6.27
N ASP A 164 0.51 10.72 -6.36
CA ASP A 164 1.18 11.05 -7.62
C ASP A 164 1.48 9.77 -8.41
N PHE A 165 0.56 9.41 -9.30
CA PHE A 165 0.68 8.20 -10.12
C PHE A 165 1.90 8.25 -11.05
N ASP A 166 2.19 9.40 -11.63
CA ASP A 166 3.29 9.55 -12.59
C ASP A 166 4.65 9.37 -11.91
N ALA A 167 4.81 9.90 -10.69
CA ALA A 167 6.03 9.72 -9.91
C ALA A 167 6.24 8.24 -9.53
N ALA A 168 5.18 7.54 -9.12
CA ALA A 168 5.25 6.12 -8.80
C ALA A 168 5.63 5.28 -10.03
N LEU A 169 5.01 5.54 -11.18
CA LEU A 169 5.31 4.83 -12.43
C LEU A 169 6.72 5.13 -12.95
N ALA A 170 7.22 6.36 -12.78
CA ALA A 170 8.60 6.71 -13.11
C ALA A 170 9.60 5.92 -12.26
N ALA A 171 9.32 5.74 -10.97
CA ALA A 171 10.14 4.91 -10.09
C ALA A 171 10.15 3.43 -10.51
N VAL A 172 9.00 2.89 -10.96
CA VAL A 172 8.92 1.53 -11.51
C VAL A 172 9.85 1.38 -12.72
N LYS A 173 9.80 2.32 -13.66
CA LYS A 173 10.68 2.31 -14.85
C LYS A 173 12.17 2.34 -14.46
N THR A 174 12.52 3.15 -13.46
CA THR A 174 13.88 3.21 -12.94
C THR A 174 14.32 1.86 -12.34
N CYS A 175 13.44 1.19 -11.58
CA CYS A 175 13.72 -0.14 -11.04
C CYS A 175 13.91 -1.19 -12.15
N LEU A 176 13.12 -1.12 -13.22
CA LEU A 176 13.19 -2.08 -14.34
C LEU A 176 14.47 -1.91 -15.19
N SER A 177 15.12 -0.75 -15.15
CA SER A 177 16.36 -0.47 -15.90
C SER A 177 17.63 -0.79 -15.14
N LYS A 178 17.55 -1.29 -13.90
CA LYS A 178 18.68 -1.81 -13.11
C LYS A 178 18.96 -3.30 -13.49
#